data_bd61983cc1178d63278e0e7d75b73cdb
#
_entry.id   bd61983cc1178d63278e0e7d75b73cdb
#
_cell.length_a   1.000
_cell.length_b   1.000
_cell.length_c   1.000
_cell.angle_alpha   90.00
_cell.angle_beta   90.00
_cell.angle_gamma   90.00
#
_symmetry.space_group_name_H-M   'P 1'
#
loop_
_entity.id
_entity.type
_entity.pdbx_description
1 polymer ?
#
loop_
_entity_poly.entity_id
_entity_poly.type
_entity_poly.pdbx_seq_one_letter_code
_entity_poly.pdbx_strand_id
1 'polypeptide(L)'
;APKFAFGYGQSRWGYKTEDDFRTVVKKYRENHVPLDMVYMDIDYMQDYKDFTVNEERFPDFEGFVQDMKKEKIHLVPIIDAGVKVEKDYDIYEEGCEKGYFCRREDGSYFEATVWPGWTHFPDVLNADARAWFGQKYERLISKGIDGFWNDMNEPAMFCTPEGVAELKEYIKDNFMDKEEAPGFTLGDKVNALANLSLIHI
;
A
#
# COMPACT_ATOMS: atom_id res chain seq x y z
N ALA A 1 24.44 5.51 -6.94
CA ALA A 1 23.01 5.69 -7.28
C ALA A 1 22.87 5.99 -8.77
N PRO A 2 21.85 5.49 -9.46
CA PRO A 2 21.62 5.77 -10.87
C PRO A 2 21.24 7.24 -11.08
N LYS A 3 21.58 7.79 -12.27
CA LYS A 3 21.37 9.22 -12.55
C LYS A 3 19.92 9.67 -12.47
N PHE A 4 18.96 8.83 -12.88
CA PHE A 4 17.54 9.17 -12.84
C PHE A 4 17.03 9.48 -11.42
N ALA A 5 17.63 8.85 -10.39
CA ALA A 5 17.26 9.10 -9.00
C ALA A 5 17.52 10.53 -8.50
N PHE A 6 18.29 11.31 -9.26
CA PHE A 6 18.56 12.74 -9.01
C PHE A 6 17.77 13.66 -9.98
N GLY A 7 16.96 13.06 -10.85
CA GLY A 7 16.10 13.77 -11.78
C GLY A 7 14.76 14.17 -11.18
N TYR A 8 13.85 14.64 -12.04
CA TYR A 8 12.51 14.99 -11.62
C TYR A 8 11.57 13.78 -11.63
N GLY A 9 10.89 13.56 -10.52
CA GLY A 9 9.89 12.53 -10.35
C GLY A 9 8.49 13.11 -10.15
N GLN A 10 7.50 12.59 -10.89
CA GLN A 10 6.10 12.94 -10.73
C GLN A 10 5.40 11.87 -9.90
N SER A 11 4.79 12.29 -8.80
CA SER A 11 3.97 11.45 -7.93
C SER A 11 2.58 12.03 -7.78
N ARG A 12 1.58 11.17 -7.79
CA ARG A 12 0.21 11.48 -7.42
C ARG A 12 -0.55 10.19 -7.12
N TRP A 13 -1.26 10.13 -5.99
CA TRP A 13 -2.28 9.11 -5.81
C TRP A 13 -3.39 9.26 -6.86
N GLY A 14 -3.78 8.13 -7.46
CA GLY A 14 -4.89 8.09 -8.43
C GLY A 14 -4.46 7.97 -9.90
N TYR A 15 -3.17 7.70 -10.19
CA TYR A 15 -2.77 7.12 -11.46
C TYR A 15 -3.04 5.62 -11.41
N LYS A 16 -4.18 5.18 -12.00
CA LYS A 16 -4.74 3.84 -11.78
C LYS A 16 -4.47 2.87 -12.91
N THR A 17 -4.22 3.38 -14.12
CA THR A 17 -4.11 2.59 -15.35
C THR A 17 -2.87 2.97 -16.13
N GLU A 18 -2.45 2.12 -17.07
CA GLU A 18 -1.38 2.47 -18.03
C GLU A 18 -1.65 3.80 -18.73
N ASP A 19 -2.90 4.06 -19.13
CA ASP A 19 -3.28 5.27 -19.85
C ASP A 19 -3.08 6.54 -19.02
N ASP A 20 -3.28 6.46 -17.71
CA ASP A 20 -3.01 7.58 -16.80
C ASP A 20 -1.51 7.95 -16.84
N PHE A 21 -0.63 6.95 -16.73
CA PHE A 21 0.82 7.15 -16.78
C PHE A 21 1.27 7.66 -18.15
N ARG A 22 0.80 7.05 -19.24
CA ARG A 22 1.10 7.48 -20.61
C ARG A 22 0.65 8.91 -20.85
N THR A 23 -0.53 9.28 -20.33
CA THR A 23 -1.05 10.65 -20.41
C THR A 23 -0.17 11.65 -19.66
N VAL A 24 0.28 11.30 -18.47
CA VAL A 24 1.19 12.16 -17.68
C VAL A 24 2.50 12.37 -18.43
N VAL A 25 3.17 11.31 -18.85
CA VAL A 25 4.43 11.39 -19.59
C VAL A 25 4.27 12.21 -20.86
N LYS A 26 3.23 11.98 -21.64
CA LYS A 26 2.92 12.74 -22.84
C LYS A 26 2.80 14.24 -22.57
N LYS A 27 2.02 14.63 -21.54
CA LYS A 27 1.86 16.05 -21.16
C LYS A 27 3.16 16.71 -20.76
N TYR A 28 4.04 16.03 -20.03
CA TYR A 28 5.37 16.53 -19.69
C TYR A 28 6.21 16.76 -20.94
N ARG A 29 6.21 15.82 -21.91
CA ARG A 29 6.94 15.96 -23.17
C ARG A 29 6.41 17.10 -24.06
N GLU A 30 5.08 17.20 -24.21
CA GLU A 30 4.42 18.23 -24.98
C GLU A 30 4.71 19.66 -24.46
N ASN A 31 4.84 19.80 -23.15
CA ASN A 31 5.14 21.07 -22.51
C ASN A 31 6.65 21.31 -22.31
N HIS A 32 7.51 20.44 -22.83
CA HIS A 32 8.97 20.52 -22.70
C HIS A 32 9.46 20.59 -21.24
N VAL A 33 8.73 19.95 -20.32
CA VAL A 33 9.13 19.81 -18.92
C VAL A 33 9.92 18.52 -18.74
N PRO A 34 11.13 18.55 -18.16
CA PRO A 34 11.89 17.34 -17.86
C PRO A 34 11.12 16.41 -16.93
N LEU A 35 11.22 15.10 -17.20
CA LEU A 35 10.67 14.05 -16.37
C LEU A 35 11.53 12.81 -16.50
N ASP A 36 12.00 12.25 -15.39
CA ASP A 36 12.89 11.10 -15.33
C ASP A 36 12.18 9.87 -14.74
N MET A 37 11.25 10.08 -13.82
CA MET A 37 10.52 8.97 -13.18
C MET A 37 9.07 9.36 -12.88
N VAL A 38 8.22 8.32 -12.82
CA VAL A 38 6.84 8.45 -12.34
C VAL A 38 6.61 7.39 -11.26
N TYR A 39 6.08 7.84 -10.13
CA TYR A 39 5.76 6.95 -9.02
C TYR A 39 4.42 6.26 -9.26
N MET A 40 4.38 4.96 -9.00
CA MET A 40 3.17 4.16 -9.03
C MET A 40 2.70 3.97 -7.58
N ASP A 41 1.63 4.68 -7.23
CA ASP A 41 0.98 4.58 -5.93
C ASP A 41 0.15 3.29 -5.83
N ILE A 42 -0.45 3.00 -4.70
CA ILE A 42 -1.11 1.74 -4.32
C ILE A 42 -2.08 1.16 -5.36
N ASP A 43 -2.63 1.98 -6.24
CA ASP A 43 -3.62 1.57 -7.25
C ASP A 43 -3.08 0.63 -8.35
N TYR A 44 -1.75 0.46 -8.49
CA TYR A 44 -1.22 -0.53 -9.43
C TYR A 44 -1.33 -1.96 -8.92
N MET A 45 -1.43 -2.14 -7.59
CA MET A 45 -1.51 -3.45 -6.96
C MET A 45 -2.90 -4.08 -7.12
N GLN A 46 -2.95 -5.40 -7.06
CA GLN A 46 -4.20 -6.14 -6.90
C GLN A 46 -4.66 -6.06 -5.45
N ASP A 47 -5.77 -5.35 -5.20
CA ASP A 47 -6.36 -5.16 -3.85
C ASP A 47 -5.36 -4.64 -2.80
N TYR A 48 -4.44 -3.78 -3.24
CA TYR A 48 -3.36 -3.19 -2.43
C TYR A 48 -2.41 -4.22 -1.80
N LYS A 49 -2.31 -5.42 -2.38
CA LYS A 49 -1.38 -6.48 -1.95
C LYS A 49 0.01 -6.24 -2.51
N ASP A 50 1.01 -6.18 -1.64
CA ASP A 50 2.41 -5.99 -2.04
C ASP A 50 2.89 -7.02 -3.07
N PHE A 51 3.74 -6.57 -3.99
CA PHE A 51 4.35 -7.38 -5.04
C PHE A 51 3.36 -8.02 -6.02
N THR A 52 2.13 -7.51 -6.07
CA THR A 52 1.12 -7.87 -7.08
C THR A 52 0.93 -6.74 -8.08
N VAL A 53 0.37 -7.06 -9.23
CA VAL A 53 -0.04 -6.10 -10.25
C VAL A 53 -1.51 -6.37 -10.60
N ASN A 54 -2.31 -5.34 -10.71
CA ASN A 54 -3.69 -5.46 -11.16
C ASN A 54 -3.73 -5.68 -12.69
N GLU A 55 -4.06 -6.90 -13.10
CA GLU A 55 -4.04 -7.31 -14.51
C GLU A 55 -5.10 -6.64 -15.38
N GLU A 56 -6.22 -6.17 -14.79
CA GLU A 56 -7.23 -5.41 -15.55
C GLU A 56 -6.73 -4.00 -15.89
N ARG A 57 -5.98 -3.38 -15.00
CA ARG A 57 -5.43 -2.03 -15.17
C ARG A 57 -4.10 -2.01 -15.93
N PHE A 58 -3.34 -3.08 -15.83
CA PHE A 58 -2.02 -3.26 -16.45
C PHE A 58 -1.95 -4.66 -17.10
N PRO A 59 -2.67 -4.88 -18.20
CA PRO A 59 -2.79 -6.20 -18.82
C PRO A 59 -1.47 -6.74 -19.40
N ASP A 60 -0.55 -5.86 -19.76
CA ASP A 60 0.83 -6.19 -20.15
C ASP A 60 1.80 -5.29 -19.38
N PHE A 61 1.90 -5.53 -18.08
CA PHE A 61 2.75 -4.71 -17.21
C PHE A 61 4.22 -4.69 -17.65
N GLU A 62 4.76 -5.82 -18.11
CA GLU A 62 6.15 -5.89 -18.55
C GLU A 62 6.37 -5.08 -19.83
N GLY A 63 5.48 -5.21 -20.81
CA GLY A 63 5.48 -4.37 -22.01
C GLY A 63 5.34 -2.89 -21.70
N PHE A 64 4.45 -2.54 -20.79
CA PHE A 64 4.29 -1.16 -20.31
C PHE A 64 5.58 -0.60 -19.69
N VAL A 65 6.24 -1.36 -18.82
CA VAL A 65 7.54 -0.95 -18.22
C VAL A 65 8.59 -0.72 -19.30
N GLN A 66 8.67 -1.62 -20.30
CA GLN A 66 9.62 -1.48 -21.42
C GLN A 66 9.31 -0.26 -22.29
N ASP A 67 8.05 0.07 -22.52
CA ASP A 67 7.66 1.27 -23.26
C ASP A 67 8.06 2.54 -22.51
N MET A 68 7.83 2.60 -21.21
CA MET A 68 8.27 3.74 -20.38
C MET A 68 9.80 3.90 -20.43
N LYS A 69 10.56 2.80 -20.41
CA LYS A 69 12.02 2.86 -20.56
C LYS A 69 12.47 3.41 -21.93
N LYS A 70 11.76 3.07 -23.02
CA LYS A 70 12.02 3.65 -24.34
C LYS A 70 11.84 5.18 -24.34
N GLU A 71 10.84 5.66 -23.59
CA GLU A 71 10.58 7.10 -23.34
C GLU A 71 11.58 7.72 -22.33
N LYS A 72 12.54 6.94 -21.82
CA LYS A 72 13.49 7.33 -20.76
C LYS A 72 12.79 7.73 -19.47
N ILE A 73 11.71 7.02 -19.14
CA ILE A 73 10.97 7.15 -17.90
C ILE A 73 11.18 5.89 -17.06
N HIS A 74 11.53 6.07 -15.80
CA HIS A 74 11.60 5.01 -14.82
C HIS A 74 10.31 4.96 -14.00
N LEU A 75 9.68 3.80 -13.90
CA LEU A 75 8.54 3.58 -13.03
C LEU A 75 9.04 3.17 -11.64
N VAL A 76 8.51 3.80 -10.61
CA VAL A 76 8.90 3.59 -9.21
C VAL A 76 7.66 3.20 -8.41
N PRO A 77 7.34 1.89 -8.33
CA PRO A 77 6.19 1.42 -7.57
C PRO A 77 6.42 1.53 -6.06
N ILE A 78 5.33 1.82 -5.35
CA ILE A 78 5.27 1.77 -3.89
C ILE A 78 5.24 0.32 -3.41
N ILE A 79 5.90 0.05 -2.28
CA ILE A 79 5.73 -1.15 -1.46
C ILE A 79 5.45 -0.68 -0.04
N ASP A 80 4.33 -1.10 0.51
CA ASP A 80 3.94 -0.84 1.89
C ASP A 80 4.51 -1.92 2.83
N ALA A 81 4.50 -1.68 4.13
CA ALA A 81 5.05 -2.64 5.08
C ALA A 81 4.04 -3.71 5.52
N GLY A 82 2.76 -3.58 5.18
CA GLY A 82 1.68 -4.42 5.67
C GLY A 82 1.24 -5.50 4.69
N VAL A 83 1.50 -6.76 5.02
CA VAL A 83 1.07 -7.92 4.21
C VAL A 83 -0.38 -8.29 4.55
N LYS A 84 -1.28 -8.20 3.57
CA LYS A 84 -2.71 -8.50 3.73
C LYS A 84 -2.94 -9.88 4.31
N VAL A 85 -3.77 -9.97 5.33
CA VAL A 85 -4.27 -11.24 5.88
C VAL A 85 -5.34 -11.79 4.94
N GLU A 86 -4.93 -12.66 4.03
CA GLU A 86 -5.82 -13.23 3.02
C GLU A 86 -5.35 -14.63 2.63
N LYS A 87 -6.30 -15.57 2.67
CA LYS A 87 -6.05 -16.92 2.16
C LYS A 87 -5.76 -16.89 0.66
N ASP A 88 -4.91 -17.79 0.18
CA ASP A 88 -4.47 -17.88 -1.20
C ASP A 88 -3.59 -16.69 -1.67
N TYR A 89 -3.15 -15.83 -0.73
CA TYR A 89 -2.09 -14.86 -0.96
C TYR A 89 -0.76 -15.46 -0.48
N ASP A 90 0.04 -15.88 -1.41
CA ASP A 90 1.24 -16.71 -1.16
C ASP A 90 2.28 -16.04 -0.25
N ILE A 91 2.43 -14.71 -0.30
CA ILE A 91 3.34 -13.99 0.60
C ILE A 91 2.85 -14.05 2.04
N TYR A 92 1.54 -13.93 2.24
CA TYR A 92 0.94 -14.06 3.56
C TYR A 92 1.10 -15.50 4.10
N GLU A 93 0.77 -16.50 3.28
CA GLU A 93 0.86 -17.90 3.68
C GLU A 93 2.29 -18.32 4.01
N GLU A 94 3.24 -17.96 3.16
CA GLU A 94 4.67 -18.25 3.38
C GLU A 94 5.20 -17.52 4.63
N GLY A 95 4.83 -16.27 4.83
CA GLY A 95 5.22 -15.50 6.02
C GLY A 95 4.68 -16.11 7.32
N CYS A 96 3.44 -16.63 7.30
CA CYS A 96 2.86 -17.36 8.42
C CYS A 96 3.58 -18.69 8.68
N GLU A 97 3.79 -19.51 7.64
CA GLU A 97 4.46 -20.79 7.72
C GLU A 97 5.88 -20.67 8.32
N LYS A 98 6.62 -19.66 7.88
CA LYS A 98 7.99 -19.42 8.34
C LYS A 98 8.09 -18.60 9.63
N GLY A 99 6.97 -18.07 10.13
CA GLY A 99 6.93 -17.25 11.33
C GLY A 99 7.65 -15.90 11.19
N TYR A 100 7.57 -15.26 10.02
CA TYR A 100 8.30 -14.05 9.66
C TYR A 100 7.57 -12.75 9.95
N PHE A 101 6.37 -12.81 10.55
CA PHE A 101 5.64 -11.63 10.97
C PHE A 101 5.88 -11.27 12.44
N CYS A 102 5.75 -9.99 12.76
CA CYS A 102 5.82 -9.47 14.12
C CYS A 102 4.84 -10.19 15.04
N ARG A 103 5.26 -10.47 16.27
CA ARG A 103 4.45 -11.16 17.27
C ARG A 103 4.22 -10.30 18.49
N ARG A 104 3.08 -10.55 19.14
CA ARG A 104 2.76 -10.05 20.48
C ARG A 104 3.49 -10.87 21.56
N GLU A 105 3.46 -10.42 22.80
CA GLU A 105 4.06 -11.14 23.94
C GLU A 105 3.46 -12.54 24.15
N ASP A 106 2.18 -12.73 23.81
CA ASP A 106 1.48 -14.01 23.90
C ASP A 106 1.82 -14.97 22.75
N GLY A 107 2.66 -14.57 21.81
CA GLY A 107 3.08 -15.32 20.64
C GLY A 107 2.15 -15.23 19.44
N SER A 108 0.98 -14.61 19.54
CA SER A 108 0.11 -14.34 18.40
C SER A 108 0.75 -13.31 17.44
N TYR A 109 0.33 -13.31 16.16
CA TYR A 109 0.79 -12.31 15.23
C TYR A 109 0.20 -10.92 15.58
N PHE A 110 1.04 -9.89 15.48
CA PHE A 110 0.55 -8.52 15.56
C PHE A 110 -0.24 -8.21 14.29
N GLU A 111 -1.45 -7.67 14.48
CA GLU A 111 -2.37 -7.35 13.40
C GLU A 111 -2.85 -5.91 13.52
N ALA A 112 -2.87 -5.20 12.39
CA ALA A 112 -3.45 -3.86 12.28
C ALA A 112 -3.96 -3.65 10.86
N THR A 113 -4.76 -2.59 10.65
CA THR A 113 -5.24 -2.23 9.31
C THR A 113 -4.34 -1.20 8.65
N VAL A 114 -4.12 -1.40 7.36
CA VAL A 114 -3.60 -0.40 6.42
C VAL A 114 -4.43 -0.46 5.13
N TRP A 115 -3.92 -0.01 4.00
CA TRP A 115 -4.70 0.08 2.77
C TRP A 115 -5.38 -1.23 2.32
N PRO A 116 -4.75 -2.41 2.36
CA PRO A 116 -5.42 -3.66 1.99
C PRO A 116 -6.42 -4.19 3.03
N GLY A 117 -6.58 -3.53 4.17
CA GLY A 117 -7.37 -3.99 5.31
C GLY A 117 -6.50 -4.58 6.41
N TRP A 118 -6.91 -5.70 7.01
CA TRP A 118 -6.13 -6.39 8.04
C TRP A 118 -4.82 -6.94 7.49
N THR A 119 -3.71 -6.65 8.18
CA THR A 119 -2.36 -7.01 7.76
C THR A 119 -1.52 -7.54 8.91
N HIS A 120 -0.56 -8.39 8.57
CA HIS A 120 0.59 -8.70 9.42
C HIS A 120 1.83 -7.96 8.89
N PHE A 121 2.71 -7.55 9.79
CA PHE A 121 3.91 -6.79 9.46
C PHE A 121 5.13 -7.70 9.47
N PRO A 122 5.99 -7.71 8.43
CA PRO A 122 7.24 -8.44 8.44
C PRO A 122 8.12 -8.03 9.63
N ASP A 123 8.66 -9.00 10.35
CA ASP A 123 9.62 -8.74 11.43
C ASP A 123 10.99 -8.34 10.87
N VAL A 124 11.15 -7.06 10.62
CA VAL A 124 12.40 -6.53 10.05
C VAL A 124 13.60 -6.59 10.99
N LEU A 125 13.41 -6.92 12.28
CA LEU A 125 14.50 -7.21 13.21
C LEU A 125 15.03 -8.62 13.05
N ASN A 126 14.22 -9.54 12.53
CA ASN A 126 14.64 -10.89 12.16
C ASN A 126 15.37 -10.88 10.81
N ALA A 127 16.61 -11.35 10.79
CA ALA A 127 17.43 -11.36 9.57
C ALA A 127 16.84 -12.21 8.43
N ASP A 128 16.24 -13.34 8.77
CA ASP A 128 15.64 -14.25 7.79
C ASP A 128 14.35 -13.65 7.21
N ALA A 129 13.54 -13.00 8.03
CA ALA A 129 12.34 -12.29 7.58
C ALA A 129 12.70 -11.11 6.65
N ARG A 130 13.77 -10.34 6.98
CA ARG A 130 14.28 -9.29 6.08
C ARG A 130 14.72 -9.85 4.73
N ALA A 131 15.48 -10.94 4.76
CA ALA A 131 15.96 -11.57 3.53
C ALA A 131 14.80 -12.11 2.69
N TRP A 132 13.84 -12.77 3.34
CA TRP A 132 12.62 -13.26 2.70
C TRP A 132 11.81 -12.13 2.04
N PHE A 133 11.49 -11.08 2.79
CA PHE A 133 10.70 -9.96 2.26
C PHE A 133 11.45 -9.23 1.14
N GLY A 134 12.77 -9.01 1.32
CA GLY A 134 13.63 -8.44 0.29
C GLY A 134 13.66 -9.25 -1.02
N GLN A 135 13.59 -10.58 -0.96
CA GLN A 135 13.52 -11.43 -2.16
C GLN A 135 12.22 -11.24 -2.95
N LYS A 136 11.12 -10.78 -2.32
CA LYS A 136 9.86 -10.56 -3.03
C LYS A 136 9.92 -9.42 -4.04
N TYR A 137 10.82 -8.47 -3.85
CA TYR A 137 11.07 -7.39 -4.83
C TYR A 137 11.45 -7.91 -6.22
N GLU A 138 12.05 -9.12 -6.30
CA GLU A 138 12.40 -9.76 -7.57
C GLU A 138 11.20 -9.93 -8.50
N ARG A 139 9.99 -10.05 -7.97
CA ARG A 139 8.76 -10.14 -8.78
C ARG A 139 8.53 -8.93 -9.68
N LEU A 140 8.97 -7.75 -9.24
CA LEU A 140 8.87 -6.52 -10.02
C LEU A 140 10.18 -6.18 -10.72
N ILE A 141 11.33 -6.49 -10.11
CA ILE A 141 12.65 -6.31 -10.73
C ILE A 141 12.76 -7.13 -12.01
N SER A 142 12.33 -8.38 -12.01
CA SER A 142 12.33 -9.25 -13.21
C SER A 142 11.46 -8.71 -14.34
N LYS A 143 10.45 -7.88 -14.03
CA LYS A 143 9.61 -7.19 -15.02
C LYS A 143 10.21 -5.86 -15.49
N GLY A 144 11.39 -5.48 -14.98
CA GLY A 144 12.14 -4.33 -15.43
C GLY A 144 12.04 -3.09 -14.53
N ILE A 145 11.47 -3.19 -13.34
CA ILE A 145 11.48 -2.09 -12.36
C ILE A 145 12.90 -1.85 -11.84
N ASP A 146 13.33 -0.59 -11.80
CA ASP A 146 14.69 -0.17 -11.45
C ASP A 146 14.79 0.49 -10.06
N GLY A 147 13.68 0.82 -9.44
CA GLY A 147 13.63 1.49 -8.13
C GLY A 147 12.28 1.32 -7.47
N PHE A 148 12.24 1.56 -6.17
CA PHE A 148 11.05 1.40 -5.34
C PHE A 148 10.88 2.58 -4.42
N TRP A 149 9.63 2.86 -4.07
CA TRP A 149 9.24 3.74 -3.00
C TRP A 149 8.73 2.87 -1.84
N ASN A 150 9.46 2.86 -0.72
CA ASN A 150 8.97 2.20 0.50
C ASN A 150 8.25 3.24 1.35
N ASP A 151 7.00 2.95 1.69
CA ASP A 151 6.16 3.81 2.50
C ASP A 151 5.47 3.02 3.62
N MET A 152 4.77 3.69 4.50
CA MET A 152 4.03 3.11 5.62
C MET A 152 4.89 2.25 6.58
N ASN A 153 6.19 2.49 6.57
CA ASN A 153 7.21 1.66 7.25
C ASN A 153 7.66 2.20 8.62
N GLU A 154 6.94 3.15 9.22
CA GLU A 154 7.17 3.69 10.56
C GLU A 154 7.00 2.67 11.71
N PRO A 155 6.14 1.65 11.73
CA PRO A 155 5.03 1.26 10.85
C PRO A 155 3.81 2.17 11.03
N ALA A 156 3.22 2.63 9.93
CA ALA A 156 1.92 3.29 9.95
C ALA A 156 0.79 2.26 10.04
N MET A 157 -0.23 2.58 10.82
CA MET A 157 -1.41 1.74 10.95
C MET A 157 -2.65 2.59 11.23
N PHE A 158 -3.80 2.18 10.72
CA PHE A 158 -5.06 2.92 10.90
C PHE A 158 -5.76 2.52 12.20
N CYS A 159 -5.86 1.22 12.47
CA CYS A 159 -6.40 0.71 13.72
C CYS A 159 -5.92 -0.71 14.02
N THR A 160 -6.03 -1.09 15.30
CA THR A 160 -5.80 -2.46 15.78
C THR A 160 -7.12 -3.10 16.20
N PRO A 161 -7.20 -4.43 16.38
CA PRO A 161 -8.39 -5.08 16.92
C PRO A 161 -8.84 -4.50 18.27
N GLU A 162 -7.91 -4.16 19.15
CA GLU A 162 -8.18 -3.55 20.44
C GLU A 162 -8.77 -2.15 20.27
N GLY A 163 -8.18 -1.30 19.43
CA GLY A 163 -8.69 0.04 19.14
C GLY A 163 -10.10 0.02 18.53
N VAL A 164 -10.40 -0.98 17.68
CA VAL A 164 -11.77 -1.18 17.18
C VAL A 164 -12.72 -1.60 18.29
N ALA A 165 -12.29 -2.47 19.22
CA ALA A 165 -13.11 -2.88 20.34
C ALA A 165 -13.41 -1.68 21.29
N GLU A 166 -12.39 -0.91 21.64
CA GLU A 166 -12.53 0.30 22.46
C GLU A 166 -13.47 1.32 21.80
N LEU A 167 -13.34 1.54 20.49
CA LEU A 167 -14.22 2.43 19.75
C LEU A 167 -15.67 1.95 19.77
N LYS A 168 -15.90 0.64 19.63
CA LYS A 168 -17.26 0.04 19.71
C LYS A 168 -17.88 0.24 21.10
N GLU A 169 -17.11 0.04 22.17
CA GLU A 169 -17.56 0.31 23.53
C GLU A 169 -17.89 1.79 23.75
N TYR A 170 -16.98 2.68 23.33
CA TYR A 170 -17.19 4.10 23.41
C TYR A 170 -18.47 4.57 22.68
N ILE A 171 -18.72 4.03 21.47
CA ILE A 171 -19.94 4.35 20.71
C ILE A 171 -21.18 3.83 21.44
N LYS A 172 -21.13 2.61 21.98
CA LYS A 172 -22.22 2.01 22.74
C LYS A 172 -22.58 2.89 23.96
N ASP A 173 -21.58 3.27 24.74
CA ASP A 173 -21.79 4.00 26.01
C ASP A 173 -22.23 5.46 25.79
N ASN A 174 -21.83 6.07 24.69
CA ASN A 174 -22.07 7.50 24.48
C ASN A 174 -23.17 7.83 23.45
N PHE A 175 -23.54 6.88 22.58
CA PHE A 175 -24.42 7.17 21.45
C PHE A 175 -25.61 6.21 21.27
N MET A 176 -25.61 5.02 21.91
CA MET A 176 -26.71 4.06 21.72
C MET A 176 -27.91 4.25 22.64
N ASP A 177 -27.75 5.00 23.76
CA ASP A 177 -28.86 5.27 24.73
C ASP A 177 -29.52 6.65 24.53
N LYS A 178 -29.15 7.39 23.48
CA LYS A 178 -29.80 8.66 23.16
C LYS A 178 -30.70 8.44 21.96
N GLU A 179 -32.01 8.81 22.09
CA GLU A 179 -32.97 8.81 20.98
C GLU A 179 -32.31 9.35 19.71
N GLU A 180 -32.30 8.51 18.68
CA GLU A 180 -31.60 8.81 17.42
C GLU A 180 -32.10 10.10 16.80
N ALA A 181 -31.20 11.01 16.50
CA ALA A 181 -31.49 12.10 15.58
C ALA A 181 -31.85 11.48 14.21
N PRO A 182 -33.04 11.78 13.65
CA PRO A 182 -33.47 11.16 12.42
C PRO A 182 -32.48 11.44 11.28
N GLY A 183 -31.88 10.39 10.71
CA GLY A 183 -31.08 10.48 9.49
C GLY A 183 -29.60 10.11 9.62
N PHE A 184 -29.09 9.73 10.80
CA PHE A 184 -27.69 9.27 10.94
C PHE A 184 -27.64 7.77 11.26
N THR A 185 -27.03 7.00 10.37
CA THR A 185 -26.77 5.57 10.61
C THR A 185 -25.51 5.38 11.49
N LEU A 186 -25.37 4.22 12.14
CA LEU A 186 -24.15 3.84 12.89
C LEU A 186 -22.89 3.93 11.99
N GLY A 187 -23.02 3.59 10.70
CA GLY A 187 -21.95 3.70 9.71
C GLY A 187 -21.49 5.14 9.48
N ASP A 188 -22.40 6.08 9.44
CA ASP A 188 -22.07 7.51 9.27
C ASP A 188 -21.34 8.06 10.50
N LYS A 189 -21.73 7.61 11.70
CA LYS A 189 -21.06 8.00 12.97
C LYS A 189 -19.64 7.42 13.06
N VAL A 190 -19.44 6.17 12.65
CA VAL A 190 -18.12 5.53 12.60
C VAL A 190 -17.21 6.22 11.57
N ASN A 191 -17.73 6.56 10.38
CA ASN A 191 -16.98 7.30 9.37
C ASN A 191 -16.64 8.73 9.82
N ALA A 192 -17.53 9.41 10.53
CA ALA A 192 -17.25 10.73 11.07
C ALA A 192 -16.14 10.70 12.14
N LEU A 193 -16.13 9.68 13.01
CA LEU A 193 -15.10 9.50 14.04
C LEU A 193 -13.75 9.06 13.43
N ALA A 194 -13.75 8.20 12.41
CA ALA A 194 -12.55 7.83 11.67
C ALA A 194 -11.92 9.05 10.97
N ASN A 195 -12.75 9.92 10.37
CA ASN A 195 -12.27 11.18 9.77
C ASN A 195 -11.74 12.18 10.81
N LEU A 196 -12.28 12.19 12.04
CA LEU A 196 -11.76 13.04 13.13
C LEU A 196 -10.41 12.53 13.66
N SER A 197 -10.18 11.21 13.67
CA SER A 197 -8.89 10.65 14.09
C SER A 197 -7.77 10.93 13.07
N LEU A 198 -8.11 11.02 11.77
CA LEU A 198 -7.17 11.38 10.70
C LEU A 198 -6.74 12.86 10.70
N ILE A 199 -7.47 13.74 11.40
CA ILE A 199 -7.16 15.17 11.50
C ILE A 199 -6.18 15.47 12.66
N HIS A 200 -5.91 14.51 13.54
CA HIS A 200 -5.08 14.68 14.74
C HIS A 200 -3.76 13.87 14.72
N ILE A 201 -3.32 13.38 13.53
CA ILE A 201 -1.99 12.79 13.35
C ILE A 201 -1.08 13.80 12.65
#